data_c6db33ae56b2a9754b099cdd95ba180b
#
_entry.id   c6db33ae56b2a9754b099cdd95ba180b
#
_cell.length_a   1.000
_cell.length_b   1.000
_cell.length_c   1.000
_cell.angle_alpha   90.00
_cell.angle_beta   90.00
_cell.angle_gamma   90.00
#
_symmetry.space_group_name_H-M   'P 1'
#
loop_
_entity.id
_entity.type
_entity.pdbx_description
1 polymer ?
#
loop_
_entity_poly.entity_id
_entity_poly.type
_entity_poly.pdbx_seq_one_letter_code
_entity_poly.pdbx_strand_id
1 'polypeptide(L)'
;MDRMGAPSEPVWIDQESCRLEDFSRAVEVDTDAGDVPLADEIISKIPVYDGDRVRAVLDDAGAIRAYMAEWATVFRTGPGIVAFRRAFTELDVIDRVTEVLIGIIADEAESATGGGDHFAAAGANSRVWNAHEKLCVADPELFARYNANDLIPLVSRSWLGALFQVTTQVNVVRPGGKAQTCHRDYHMGFQTSQQLKDYPAHIHPVSAALTLQGAIAHCDMPLESGPTKL
;
A
#
# COMPACT_ATOMS: atom_id res chain seq x y z
N MET A 1 23.89 41.97 -13.58
CA MET A 1 23.23 40.72 -14.03
C MET A 1 22.28 40.30 -12.93
N ASP A 2 21.07 40.84 -12.99
CA ASP A 2 19.99 40.48 -12.08
C ASP A 2 19.53 39.04 -12.38
N ARG A 3 19.79 38.15 -11.48
CA ARG A 3 19.07 36.86 -11.44
C ARG A 3 17.67 37.22 -10.94
N MET A 4 16.76 37.49 -11.87
CA MET A 4 15.35 37.40 -11.53
C MET A 4 15.05 35.95 -11.18
N GLY A 5 15.10 35.66 -9.87
CA GLY A 5 14.81 34.37 -9.33
C GLY A 5 13.36 34.01 -9.58
N ALA A 6 13.12 32.84 -10.16
CA ALA A 6 11.83 32.18 -9.98
C ALA A 6 11.47 32.22 -8.48
N PRO A 7 10.20 32.36 -8.11
CA PRO A 7 9.81 32.31 -6.70
C PRO A 7 10.42 31.03 -6.11
N SER A 8 11.31 31.20 -5.13
CA SER A 8 11.93 30.07 -4.47
C SER A 8 10.82 29.28 -3.80
N GLU A 9 10.72 27.98 -4.11
CA GLU A 9 9.82 27.10 -3.37
C GLU A 9 10.03 27.30 -1.87
N PRO A 10 8.96 27.34 -1.10
CA PRO A 10 9.09 27.54 0.34
C PRO A 10 9.97 26.43 0.94
N VAL A 11 10.92 26.82 1.76
CA VAL A 11 11.81 25.87 2.46
C VAL A 11 11.05 25.08 3.51
N TRP A 12 10.00 25.67 4.07
CA TRP A 12 9.14 25.09 5.10
C TRP A 12 7.69 25.10 4.64
N ILE A 13 6.96 24.07 4.99
CA ILE A 13 5.54 23.93 4.69
C ILE A 13 4.78 23.99 6.01
N ASP A 14 3.73 24.79 6.07
CA ASP A 14 2.75 24.78 7.14
C ASP A 14 1.34 24.44 6.62
N GLN A 15 0.45 24.12 7.53
CA GLN A 15 -0.92 23.73 7.17
C GLN A 15 -1.69 24.88 6.51
N GLU A 16 -1.35 26.12 6.81
CA GLU A 16 -2.02 27.33 6.28
C GLU A 16 -1.66 27.56 4.80
N SER A 17 -0.50 27.05 4.37
CA SER A 17 -0.07 27.11 2.97
C SER A 17 -0.70 26.02 2.10
N CYS A 18 -1.34 24.99 2.69
CA CYS A 18 -2.02 23.93 1.98
C CYS A 18 -3.39 24.39 1.46
N ARG A 19 -3.59 24.32 0.14
CA ARG A 19 -4.84 24.73 -0.51
C ARG A 19 -5.54 23.56 -1.16
N LEU A 20 -6.86 23.50 -0.97
CA LEU A 20 -7.68 22.44 -1.54
C LEU A 20 -7.58 22.40 -3.07
N GLU A 21 -7.50 23.57 -3.72
CA GLU A 21 -7.40 23.67 -5.18
C GLU A 21 -6.11 23.02 -5.72
N ASP A 22 -4.99 23.14 -5.00
CA ASP A 22 -3.73 22.53 -5.40
C ASP A 22 -3.81 21.02 -5.23
N PHE A 23 -4.42 20.54 -4.16
CA PHE A 23 -4.68 19.12 -3.95
C PHE A 23 -5.63 18.55 -5.01
N SER A 24 -6.78 19.20 -5.25
CA SER A 24 -7.74 18.77 -6.28
C SER A 24 -7.06 18.65 -7.65
N ARG A 25 -6.26 19.64 -8.04
CA ARG A 25 -5.53 19.61 -9.30
C ARG A 25 -4.51 18.45 -9.37
N ALA A 26 -3.88 18.12 -8.24
CA ALA A 26 -2.90 17.03 -8.18
C ALA A 26 -3.56 15.65 -8.29
N VAL A 27 -4.80 15.47 -7.81
CA VAL A 27 -5.49 14.17 -7.78
C VAL A 27 -6.52 13.99 -8.91
N GLU A 28 -6.90 15.07 -9.61
CA GLU A 28 -7.76 15.05 -10.79
C GLU A 28 -6.99 14.61 -12.05
N VAL A 29 -6.30 13.48 -11.96
CA VAL A 29 -5.57 12.89 -13.09
C VAL A 29 -6.38 11.74 -13.65
N ASP A 30 -6.58 11.72 -14.96
CA ASP A 30 -7.12 10.56 -15.66
C ASP A 30 -5.96 9.66 -16.11
N THR A 31 -6.21 8.36 -16.09
CA THR A 31 -5.25 7.36 -16.59
C THR A 31 -5.58 7.05 -18.04
N ASP A 32 -4.69 7.40 -18.97
CA ASP A 32 -4.84 7.03 -20.37
C ASP A 32 -4.24 5.64 -20.62
N ALA A 33 -4.91 4.83 -21.47
CA ALA A 33 -4.41 3.51 -21.83
C ALA A 33 -3.04 3.55 -22.53
N GLY A 34 -2.71 4.67 -23.19
CA GLY A 34 -1.40 4.89 -23.79
C GLY A 34 -0.27 5.05 -22.77
N ASP A 35 -0.60 5.49 -21.55
CA ASP A 35 0.38 5.64 -20.46
C ASP A 35 0.65 4.31 -19.74
N VAL A 36 -0.28 3.35 -19.85
CA VAL A 36 -0.21 2.04 -19.19
C VAL A 36 -0.48 0.88 -20.17
N PRO A 37 0.31 0.78 -21.25
CA PRO A 37 0.07 -0.19 -22.32
C PRO A 37 0.18 -1.66 -21.90
N LEU A 38 0.76 -1.96 -20.75
CA LEU A 38 0.87 -3.32 -20.21
C LEU A 38 -0.28 -3.68 -19.27
N ALA A 39 -1.11 -2.72 -18.86
CA ALA A 39 -2.30 -2.97 -18.08
C ALA A 39 -3.35 -3.71 -18.93
N ASP A 40 -4.09 -4.62 -18.31
CA ASP A 40 -5.18 -5.34 -18.98
C ASP A 40 -6.46 -4.53 -19.09
N GLU A 41 -6.69 -3.68 -18.10
CA GLU A 41 -7.84 -2.77 -18.04
C GLU A 41 -7.56 -1.59 -17.11
N ILE A 42 -8.39 -0.57 -17.19
CA ILE A 42 -8.39 0.57 -16.28
C ILE A 42 -9.77 0.61 -15.62
N ILE A 43 -9.79 0.50 -14.29
CA ILE A 43 -11.02 0.55 -13.49
C ILE A 43 -10.94 1.74 -12.53
N SER A 44 -11.88 2.67 -12.64
CA SER A 44 -11.88 3.87 -11.79
C SER A 44 -10.52 4.59 -11.75
N LYS A 45 -9.90 4.75 -12.92
CA LYS A 45 -8.57 5.33 -13.13
C LYS A 45 -7.39 4.46 -12.67
N ILE A 46 -7.62 3.31 -12.04
CA ILE A 46 -6.57 2.41 -11.56
C ILE A 46 -6.23 1.39 -12.65
N PRO A 47 -4.97 1.29 -13.09
CA PRO A 47 -4.54 0.24 -13.99
C PRO A 47 -4.52 -1.11 -13.27
N VAL A 48 -5.15 -2.10 -13.91
CA VAL A 48 -5.30 -3.46 -13.40
C VAL A 48 -4.51 -4.42 -14.29
N TYR A 49 -3.67 -5.22 -13.67
CA TYR A 49 -2.82 -6.20 -14.34
C TYR A 49 -3.24 -7.62 -14.02
N ASP A 50 -3.08 -8.50 -14.99
CA ASP A 50 -3.28 -9.93 -14.82
C ASP A 50 -1.99 -10.59 -14.32
N GLY A 51 -2.02 -11.16 -13.12
CA GLY A 51 -0.86 -11.84 -12.53
C GLY A 51 -0.34 -12.98 -13.38
N ASP A 52 -1.21 -13.70 -14.10
CA ASP A 52 -0.76 -14.82 -14.95
C ASP A 52 -0.01 -14.32 -16.19
N ARG A 53 -0.39 -13.17 -16.74
CA ARG A 53 0.35 -12.55 -17.84
C ARG A 53 1.73 -12.07 -17.40
N VAL A 54 1.85 -11.50 -16.21
CA VAL A 54 3.14 -11.11 -15.65
C VAL A 54 4.01 -12.34 -15.42
N ARG A 55 3.44 -13.42 -14.84
CA ARG A 55 4.16 -14.69 -14.63
C ARG A 55 4.65 -15.34 -15.91
N ALA A 56 3.88 -15.23 -16.98
CA ALA A 56 4.25 -15.80 -18.28
C ALA A 56 5.55 -15.22 -18.86
N VAL A 57 6.02 -14.09 -18.34
CA VAL A 57 7.22 -13.40 -18.83
C VAL A 57 8.31 -13.26 -17.76
N LEU A 58 8.23 -14.00 -16.65
CA LEU A 58 9.22 -13.92 -15.55
C LEU A 58 10.65 -14.22 -16.01
N ASP A 59 10.83 -15.09 -17.00
CA ASP A 59 12.13 -15.44 -17.56
C ASP A 59 12.63 -14.43 -18.61
N ASP A 60 11.80 -13.47 -19.02
CA ASP A 60 12.19 -12.38 -19.92
C ASP A 60 12.52 -11.12 -19.11
N ALA A 61 13.80 -10.90 -18.87
CA ALA A 61 14.29 -9.76 -18.10
C ALA A 61 13.89 -8.41 -18.74
N GLY A 62 13.73 -8.33 -20.07
CA GLY A 62 13.30 -7.14 -20.78
C GLY A 62 11.84 -6.83 -20.52
N ALA A 63 10.97 -7.85 -20.65
CA ALA A 63 9.54 -7.72 -20.38
C ALA A 63 9.26 -7.36 -18.90
N ILE A 64 9.91 -8.03 -17.94
CA ILE A 64 9.78 -7.71 -16.51
C ILE A 64 10.23 -6.29 -16.22
N ARG A 65 11.33 -5.84 -16.83
CA ARG A 65 11.80 -4.47 -16.65
C ARG A 65 10.81 -3.45 -17.20
N ALA A 66 10.10 -3.77 -18.31
CA ALA A 66 9.05 -2.91 -18.85
C ALA A 66 7.86 -2.78 -17.89
N TYR A 67 7.36 -3.90 -17.32
CA TYR A 67 6.33 -3.86 -16.27
C TYR A 67 6.76 -3.02 -15.07
N MET A 68 7.96 -3.26 -14.55
CA MET A 68 8.47 -2.50 -13.40
C MET A 68 8.61 -1.00 -13.71
N ALA A 69 9.00 -0.64 -14.92
CA ALA A 69 9.10 0.77 -15.34
C ALA A 69 7.73 1.43 -15.43
N GLU A 70 6.73 0.72 -15.96
CA GLU A 70 5.36 1.20 -16.01
C GLU A 70 4.79 1.39 -14.61
N TRP A 71 4.91 0.41 -13.70
CA TRP A 71 4.46 0.53 -12.32
C TRP A 71 5.14 1.70 -11.58
N ALA A 72 6.45 1.84 -11.74
CA ALA A 72 7.18 2.99 -11.15
C ALA A 72 6.67 4.34 -11.68
N THR A 73 6.27 4.40 -12.95
CA THR A 73 5.68 5.61 -13.54
C THR A 73 4.29 5.87 -12.98
N VAL A 74 3.45 4.84 -12.88
CA VAL A 74 2.13 4.92 -12.24
C VAL A 74 2.22 5.44 -10.80
N PHE A 75 3.16 4.93 -10.00
CA PHE A 75 3.36 5.40 -8.63
C PHE A 75 3.88 6.84 -8.56
N ARG A 76 4.71 7.26 -9.50
CA ARG A 76 5.38 8.57 -9.46
C ARG A 76 4.52 9.70 -10.00
N THR A 77 3.83 9.48 -11.11
CA THR A 77 3.16 10.53 -11.89
C THR A 77 1.77 10.17 -12.37
N GLY A 78 1.36 8.93 -12.19
CA GLY A 78 0.03 8.43 -12.50
C GLY A 78 -0.89 8.46 -11.27
N PRO A 79 -1.90 7.58 -11.22
CA PRO A 79 -2.87 7.51 -10.11
C PRO A 79 -2.26 7.05 -8.77
N GLY A 80 -0.99 6.64 -8.75
CA GLY A 80 -0.29 6.20 -7.54
C GLY A 80 -0.65 4.79 -7.06
N ILE A 81 -1.45 4.05 -7.82
CA ILE A 81 -1.99 2.75 -7.44
C ILE A 81 -1.93 1.81 -8.63
N VAL A 82 -1.56 0.56 -8.40
CA VAL A 82 -1.72 -0.56 -9.33
C VAL A 82 -2.52 -1.67 -8.65
N ALA A 83 -3.33 -2.37 -9.41
CA ALA A 83 -4.07 -3.53 -8.91
C ALA A 83 -3.72 -4.79 -9.71
N PHE A 84 -3.79 -5.94 -9.06
CA PHE A 84 -3.52 -7.23 -9.67
C PHE A 84 -4.70 -8.17 -9.48
N ARG A 85 -5.21 -8.72 -10.58
CA ARG A 85 -6.04 -9.92 -10.56
C ARG A 85 -5.14 -11.15 -10.58
N ARG A 86 -5.62 -12.23 -10.00
CA ARG A 86 -4.86 -13.49 -9.92
C ARG A 86 -3.45 -13.30 -9.34
N ALA A 87 -3.36 -12.44 -8.29
CA ALA A 87 -2.09 -12.20 -7.61
C ALA A 87 -1.52 -13.48 -6.97
N PHE A 88 -2.37 -14.41 -6.59
CA PHE A 88 -2.00 -15.74 -6.11
C PHE A 88 -2.51 -16.82 -7.06
N THR A 89 -1.70 -17.86 -7.27
CA THR A 89 -2.06 -19.02 -8.09
C THR A 89 -2.79 -20.08 -7.26
N GLU A 90 -2.49 -20.17 -5.97
CA GLU A 90 -3.05 -21.13 -5.03
C GLU A 90 -3.92 -20.41 -4.01
N LEU A 91 -5.23 -20.38 -4.25
CA LEU A 91 -6.17 -19.68 -3.37
C LEU A 91 -6.36 -20.39 -2.01
N ASP A 92 -6.16 -21.71 -1.95
CA ASP A 92 -6.17 -22.47 -0.69
C ASP A 92 -5.13 -21.98 0.32
N VAL A 93 -4.02 -21.41 -0.16
CA VAL A 93 -3.01 -20.77 0.70
C VAL A 93 -3.61 -19.56 1.42
N ILE A 94 -4.38 -18.73 0.70
CA ILE A 94 -5.03 -17.55 1.27
C ILE A 94 -6.05 -17.97 2.33
N ASP A 95 -6.87 -18.98 2.03
CA ASP A 95 -7.90 -19.48 2.95
C ASP A 95 -7.26 -20.02 4.24
N ARG A 96 -6.23 -20.85 4.13
CA ARG A 96 -5.52 -21.38 5.29
C ARG A 96 -4.80 -20.32 6.12
N VAL A 97 -4.17 -19.33 5.46
CA VAL A 97 -3.56 -18.19 6.18
C VAL A 97 -4.64 -17.42 6.93
N THR A 98 -5.81 -17.23 6.32
CA THR A 98 -6.95 -16.58 6.97
C THR A 98 -7.38 -17.33 8.24
N GLU A 99 -7.49 -18.66 8.17
CA GLU A 99 -7.84 -19.49 9.34
C GLU A 99 -6.82 -19.33 10.49
N VAL A 100 -5.52 -19.39 10.18
CA VAL A 100 -4.46 -19.19 11.18
C VAL A 100 -4.53 -17.80 11.81
N LEU A 101 -4.71 -16.76 11.00
CA LEU A 101 -4.78 -15.38 11.46
C LEU A 101 -6.03 -15.10 12.31
N ILE A 102 -7.17 -15.72 11.97
CA ILE A 102 -8.39 -15.66 12.80
C ILE A 102 -8.15 -16.32 14.15
N GLY A 103 -7.47 -17.48 14.18
CA GLY A 103 -7.05 -18.14 15.42
C GLY A 103 -6.18 -17.23 16.30
N ILE A 104 -5.16 -16.61 15.71
CA ILE A 104 -4.29 -15.65 16.42
C ILE A 104 -5.09 -14.49 17.00
N ILE A 105 -6.05 -13.95 16.25
CA ILE A 105 -6.93 -12.87 16.74
C ILE A 105 -7.73 -13.32 17.96
N ALA A 106 -8.25 -14.55 17.95
CA ALA A 106 -9.01 -15.09 19.07
C ALA A 106 -8.13 -15.26 20.32
N ASP A 107 -6.95 -15.86 20.17
CA ASP A 107 -5.99 -16.07 21.25
C ASP A 107 -5.52 -14.75 21.87
N GLU A 108 -5.23 -13.74 21.03
CA GLU A 108 -4.82 -12.41 21.50
C GLU A 108 -5.96 -11.69 22.24
N ALA A 109 -7.20 -11.88 21.81
CA ALA A 109 -8.36 -11.30 22.48
C ALA A 109 -8.58 -11.93 23.87
N GLU A 110 -8.41 -13.26 24.01
CA GLU A 110 -8.53 -13.96 25.28
C GLU A 110 -7.41 -13.60 26.26
N SER A 111 -6.19 -13.45 25.76
CA SER A 111 -5.01 -13.11 26.59
C SER A 111 -4.86 -11.62 26.88
N ALA A 112 -5.73 -10.75 26.34
CA ALA A 112 -5.62 -9.29 26.37
C ALA A 112 -4.24 -8.77 25.89
N THR A 113 -3.56 -9.52 25.02
CA THR A 113 -2.24 -9.17 24.49
C THR A 113 -2.33 -8.52 23.09
N GLY A 114 -3.51 -8.50 22.47
CA GLY A 114 -3.75 -7.92 21.16
C GLY A 114 -3.48 -6.42 21.13
N GLY A 115 -2.77 -5.95 20.12
CA GLY A 115 -2.56 -4.53 19.86
C GLY A 115 -3.84 -3.89 19.32
N GLY A 116 -4.21 -2.71 19.82
CA GLY A 116 -5.30 -1.92 19.26
C GLY A 116 -4.97 -1.32 17.90
N ASP A 117 -5.99 -0.88 17.19
CA ASP A 117 -5.81 -0.06 15.99
C ASP A 117 -5.53 1.39 16.40
N HIS A 118 -4.40 1.95 15.94
CA HIS A 118 -4.00 3.33 16.29
C HIS A 118 -4.86 4.40 15.62
N PHE A 119 -5.56 4.05 14.54
CA PHE A 119 -6.30 4.99 13.71
C PHE A 119 -7.82 4.82 13.76
N ALA A 120 -8.31 3.89 14.58
CA ALA A 120 -9.73 3.63 14.77
C ALA A 120 -10.12 3.59 16.25
N ALA A 121 -11.41 3.74 16.53
CA ALA A 121 -11.92 3.62 17.89
C ALA A 121 -11.69 2.20 18.45
N ALA A 122 -11.45 2.09 19.75
CA ALA A 122 -11.26 0.80 20.40
C ALA A 122 -12.42 -0.16 20.10
N GLY A 123 -12.08 -1.38 19.65
CA GLY A 123 -13.06 -2.41 19.30
C GLY A 123 -13.70 -2.31 17.92
N ALA A 124 -13.38 -1.26 17.15
CA ALA A 124 -13.89 -1.10 15.78
C ALA A 124 -13.29 -2.11 14.81
N ASN A 125 -12.02 -2.47 15.02
CA ASN A 125 -11.27 -3.40 14.18
C ASN A 125 -10.51 -4.39 15.05
N SER A 126 -10.24 -5.59 14.50
CA SER A 126 -9.24 -6.50 15.05
C SER A 126 -7.97 -6.38 14.21
N ARG A 127 -6.83 -6.23 14.86
CA ARG A 127 -5.54 -6.05 14.19
C ARG A 127 -4.51 -7.03 14.72
N VAL A 128 -3.83 -7.73 13.81
CA VAL A 128 -2.65 -8.55 14.12
C VAL A 128 -1.41 -7.79 13.65
N TRP A 129 -0.61 -7.35 14.58
CA TRP A 129 0.70 -6.77 14.33
C TRP A 129 1.73 -7.86 14.09
N ASN A 130 2.71 -7.60 13.24
CA ASN A 130 3.76 -8.57 12.87
C ASN A 130 3.16 -9.90 12.37
N ALA A 131 2.17 -9.82 11.50
CA ALA A 131 1.39 -10.97 11.06
C ALA A 131 2.27 -12.04 10.41
N HIS A 132 3.30 -11.66 9.63
CA HIS A 132 4.24 -12.61 9.04
C HIS A 132 5.04 -13.39 10.08
N GLU A 133 5.54 -12.73 11.11
CA GLU A 133 6.28 -13.38 12.20
C GLU A 133 5.39 -14.39 12.92
N LYS A 134 4.17 -13.97 13.27
CA LYS A 134 3.21 -14.84 13.96
C LYS A 134 2.78 -16.03 13.09
N LEU A 135 2.54 -15.79 11.80
CA LEU A 135 2.25 -16.86 10.84
C LEU A 135 3.43 -17.83 10.73
N CYS A 136 4.66 -17.33 10.66
CA CYS A 136 5.87 -18.15 10.58
C CYS A 136 6.04 -19.02 11.83
N VAL A 137 5.73 -18.51 13.00
CA VAL A 137 5.77 -19.28 14.26
C VAL A 137 4.67 -20.33 14.32
N ALA A 138 3.47 -19.99 13.86
CA ALA A 138 2.32 -20.89 13.89
C ALA A 138 2.40 -22.02 12.84
N ASP A 139 2.78 -21.68 11.60
CA ASP A 139 2.91 -22.62 10.48
C ASP A 139 4.00 -22.12 9.50
N PRO A 140 5.26 -22.54 9.69
CA PRO A 140 6.38 -22.10 8.87
C PRO A 140 6.29 -22.54 7.41
N GLU A 141 5.65 -23.67 7.11
CA GLU A 141 5.45 -24.15 5.75
C GLU A 141 4.42 -23.30 5.02
N LEU A 142 3.31 -23.03 5.65
CA LEU A 142 2.28 -22.12 5.13
C LEU A 142 2.82 -20.69 4.94
N PHE A 143 3.64 -20.21 5.89
CA PHE A 143 4.34 -18.94 5.76
C PHE A 143 5.21 -18.91 4.50
N ALA A 144 5.99 -19.95 4.25
CA ALA A 144 6.84 -20.03 3.07
C ALA A 144 6.02 -20.02 1.77
N ARG A 145 4.94 -20.80 1.70
CA ARG A 145 4.02 -20.83 0.54
C ARG A 145 3.35 -19.46 0.30
N TYR A 146 2.89 -18.83 1.35
CA TYR A 146 2.23 -17.51 1.26
C TYR A 146 3.17 -16.41 0.77
N ASN A 147 4.42 -16.45 1.19
CA ASN A 147 5.45 -15.48 0.79
C ASN A 147 6.19 -15.83 -0.50
N ALA A 148 5.98 -17.02 -1.06
CA ALA A 148 6.52 -17.43 -2.37
C ALA A 148 5.76 -16.78 -3.55
N ASN A 149 5.25 -15.58 -3.35
CA ASN A 149 4.53 -14.82 -4.38
C ASN A 149 5.52 -14.09 -5.28
N ASP A 150 5.36 -14.23 -6.60
CA ASP A 150 6.27 -13.62 -7.58
C ASP A 150 6.03 -12.13 -7.78
N LEU A 151 4.78 -11.68 -7.64
CA LEU A 151 4.38 -10.32 -8.01
C LEU A 151 4.74 -9.28 -6.94
N ILE A 152 4.53 -9.60 -5.67
CA ILE A 152 4.77 -8.67 -4.57
C ILE A 152 6.22 -8.17 -4.54
N PRO A 153 7.25 -9.05 -4.67
CA PRO A 153 8.63 -8.60 -4.77
C PRO A 153 8.92 -7.76 -6.02
N LEU A 154 8.32 -8.06 -7.16
CA LEU A 154 8.51 -7.29 -8.39
C LEU A 154 7.97 -5.87 -8.25
N VAL A 155 6.74 -5.73 -7.77
CA VAL A 155 6.11 -4.43 -7.53
C VAL A 155 6.89 -3.64 -6.48
N SER A 156 7.28 -4.27 -5.39
CA SER A 156 8.09 -3.62 -4.36
C SER A 156 9.43 -3.13 -4.90
N ARG A 157 10.10 -3.94 -5.71
CA ARG A 157 11.37 -3.57 -6.36
C ARG A 157 11.22 -2.44 -7.37
N SER A 158 10.08 -2.32 -8.03
CA SER A 158 9.84 -1.25 -9.00
C SER A 158 9.87 0.14 -8.34
N TRP A 159 9.52 0.23 -7.07
CA TRP A 159 9.49 1.48 -6.31
C TRP A 159 10.65 1.63 -5.32
N LEU A 160 10.92 0.61 -4.53
CA LEU A 160 11.88 0.66 -3.43
C LEU A 160 13.29 0.19 -3.82
N GLY A 161 13.45 -0.45 -4.97
CA GLY A 161 14.71 -1.07 -5.37
C GLY A 161 14.89 -2.48 -4.80
N ALA A 162 16.10 -3.02 -4.89
CA ALA A 162 16.36 -4.44 -4.66
C ALA A 162 16.36 -4.85 -3.18
N LEU A 163 16.67 -3.94 -2.27
CA LEU A 163 16.84 -4.22 -0.84
C LEU A 163 15.76 -3.46 -0.06
N PHE A 164 14.60 -4.05 0.06
CA PHE A 164 13.51 -3.52 0.88
C PHE A 164 13.18 -4.48 2.03
N GLN A 165 12.60 -3.93 3.08
CA GLN A 165 12.09 -4.69 4.22
C GLN A 165 10.56 -4.76 4.11
N VAL A 166 9.99 -5.91 4.44
CA VAL A 166 8.54 -6.12 4.52
C VAL A 166 8.12 -6.16 5.98
N THR A 167 7.12 -5.39 6.32
CA THR A 167 6.37 -5.50 7.57
C THR A 167 4.92 -5.77 7.24
N THR A 168 4.23 -6.54 8.06
CA THR A 168 2.85 -6.91 7.78
C THR A 168 1.96 -6.79 9.00
N GLN A 169 0.72 -6.49 8.71
CA GLN A 169 -0.35 -6.46 9.68
C GLN A 169 -1.64 -6.94 9.01
N VAL A 170 -2.51 -7.53 9.79
CA VAL A 170 -3.85 -7.89 9.35
C VAL A 170 -4.85 -6.95 10.01
N ASN A 171 -5.78 -6.46 9.22
CA ASN A 171 -6.87 -5.63 9.72
C ASN A 171 -8.20 -6.26 9.34
N VAL A 172 -9.02 -6.55 10.33
CA VAL A 172 -10.38 -7.08 10.15
C VAL A 172 -11.36 -6.03 10.63
N VAL A 173 -12.10 -5.44 9.70
CA VAL A 173 -13.17 -4.49 10.02
C VAL A 173 -14.35 -5.27 10.60
N ARG A 174 -14.79 -4.90 11.80
CA ARG A 174 -15.93 -5.50 12.48
C ARG A 174 -17.24 -4.83 12.05
N PRO A 175 -18.37 -5.52 12.11
CA PRO A 175 -19.69 -4.90 11.90
C PRO A 175 -19.87 -3.66 12.80
N GLY A 176 -20.21 -2.53 12.19
CA GLY A 176 -20.31 -1.23 12.89
C GLY A 176 -18.96 -0.55 13.17
N GLY A 177 -17.85 -1.10 12.69
CA GLY A 177 -16.54 -0.48 12.74
C GLY A 177 -16.55 0.86 11.99
N LYS A 178 -15.79 1.81 12.52
CA LYS A 178 -15.62 3.12 11.86
C LYS A 178 -14.36 3.13 11.00
N ALA A 179 -14.38 3.94 9.96
CA ALA A 179 -13.21 4.19 9.14
C ALA A 179 -12.03 4.71 10.00
N GLN A 180 -10.83 4.34 9.60
CA GLN A 180 -9.62 4.94 10.15
C GLN A 180 -9.53 6.42 9.75
N THR A 181 -8.81 7.20 10.55
CA THR A 181 -8.41 8.56 10.16
C THR A 181 -7.46 8.48 8.97
N CYS A 182 -7.60 9.39 8.01
CA CYS A 182 -6.67 9.48 6.89
C CYS A 182 -5.24 9.65 7.42
N HIS A 183 -4.36 8.76 6.99
CA HIS A 183 -2.95 8.75 7.40
C HIS A 183 -2.09 8.13 6.30
N ARG A 184 -0.81 8.22 6.46
CA ARG A 184 0.17 7.51 5.66
C ARG A 184 1.04 6.70 6.63
N ASP A 185 1.22 5.43 6.35
CA ASP A 185 2.13 4.60 7.12
C ASP A 185 3.58 5.05 6.93
N TYR A 186 4.40 4.79 7.93
CA TYR A 186 5.84 4.99 7.96
C TYR A 186 6.31 6.45 8.04
N HIS A 187 7.44 6.65 8.70
CA HIS A 187 8.20 7.89 8.84
C HIS A 187 7.32 9.08 9.24
N MET A 188 7.23 10.11 8.41
CA MET A 188 6.45 11.32 8.72
C MET A 188 4.93 11.13 8.69
N GLY A 189 4.43 9.99 8.24
CA GLY A 189 2.99 9.70 8.19
C GLY A 189 2.31 9.66 9.55
N PHE A 190 3.07 9.45 10.63
CA PHE A 190 2.59 9.43 12.01
C PHE A 190 2.74 10.78 12.74
N GLN A 191 3.30 11.78 12.08
CA GLN A 191 3.55 13.08 12.67
C GLN A 191 2.28 13.94 12.68
N THR A 192 2.12 14.73 13.73
CA THR A 192 1.08 15.76 13.75
C THR A 192 1.43 16.93 12.82
N SER A 193 0.43 17.70 12.39
CA SER A 193 0.67 18.93 11.59
C SER A 193 1.67 19.89 12.26
N GLN A 194 1.69 19.93 13.59
CA GLN A 194 2.64 20.76 14.34
C GLN A 194 4.08 20.25 14.22
N GLN A 195 4.28 18.93 14.27
CA GLN A 195 5.61 18.31 14.11
C GLN A 195 6.08 18.41 12.66
N LEU A 196 5.19 18.31 11.69
CA LEU A 196 5.53 18.39 10.27
C LEU A 196 6.14 19.73 9.86
N LYS A 197 5.83 20.81 10.57
CA LYS A 197 6.42 22.15 10.35
C LYS A 197 7.93 22.19 10.59
N ASP A 198 8.46 21.28 11.41
CA ASP A 198 9.88 21.21 11.73
C ASP A 198 10.72 20.52 10.63
N TYR A 199 10.05 19.98 9.60
CA TYR A 199 10.71 19.33 8.48
C TYR A 199 10.75 20.23 7.24
N PRO A 200 11.92 20.39 6.59
CA PRO A 200 12.02 21.13 5.34
C PRO A 200 11.16 20.51 4.23
N ALA A 201 10.62 21.34 3.35
CA ALA A 201 9.71 20.97 2.28
C ALA A 201 10.20 19.77 1.43
N HIS A 202 11.49 19.72 1.11
CA HIS A 202 12.08 18.66 0.29
C HIS A 202 12.07 17.27 0.97
N ILE A 203 11.94 17.21 2.31
CA ILE A 203 11.88 15.92 3.04
C ILE A 203 10.50 15.26 2.94
N HIS A 204 9.43 16.04 2.76
CA HIS A 204 8.08 15.49 2.65
C HIS A 204 7.92 14.48 1.48
N PRO A 205 8.29 14.82 0.21
CA PRO A 205 8.23 13.85 -0.87
C PRO A 205 9.21 12.70 -0.71
N VAL A 206 10.40 12.93 -0.13
CA VAL A 206 11.35 11.85 0.19
C VAL A 206 10.72 10.86 1.18
N SER A 207 10.09 11.36 2.25
CA SER A 207 9.38 10.52 3.22
C SER A 207 8.28 9.67 2.54
N ALA A 208 7.52 10.24 1.60
CA ALA A 208 6.50 9.51 0.86
C ALA A 208 7.11 8.40 -0.02
N ALA A 209 8.28 8.64 -0.60
CA ALA A 209 8.96 7.70 -1.47
C ALA A 209 9.64 6.52 -0.75
N LEU A 210 9.81 6.58 0.58
CA LEU A 210 10.50 5.53 1.36
C LEU A 210 9.64 4.29 1.62
N THR A 211 8.37 4.30 1.30
CA THR A 211 7.46 3.17 1.52
C THR A 211 6.59 2.90 0.30
N LEU A 212 6.20 1.65 0.15
CA LEU A 212 5.13 1.21 -0.73
C LEU A 212 4.18 0.38 0.11
N GLN A 213 2.91 0.75 0.16
CA GLN A 213 1.90 0.00 0.85
C GLN A 213 1.19 -0.94 -0.12
N GLY A 214 1.08 -2.22 0.24
CA GLY A 214 0.32 -3.21 -0.49
C GLY A 214 -0.79 -3.79 0.38
N ALA A 215 -1.88 -4.22 -0.24
CA ALA A 215 -2.95 -4.94 0.42
C ALA A 215 -3.28 -6.23 -0.35
N ILE A 216 -3.45 -7.33 0.37
CA ILE A 216 -3.94 -8.60 -0.15
C ILE A 216 -5.34 -8.80 0.39
N ALA A 217 -6.32 -8.92 -0.50
CA ALA A 217 -7.69 -9.24 -0.12
C ALA A 217 -7.79 -10.74 0.20
N HIS A 218 -8.18 -11.06 1.44
CA HIS A 218 -8.42 -12.44 1.91
C HIS A 218 -9.89 -12.85 1.81
N CYS A 219 -10.75 -11.96 1.39
CA CYS A 219 -12.17 -12.22 1.16
C CYS A 219 -12.71 -11.19 0.17
N ASP A 220 -13.94 -11.40 -0.30
CA ASP A 220 -14.67 -10.38 -1.03
C ASP A 220 -14.88 -9.14 -0.15
N MET A 221 -14.65 -7.96 -0.74
CA MET A 221 -14.77 -6.67 -0.07
C MET A 221 -15.82 -5.79 -0.78
N PRO A 222 -17.11 -6.10 -0.65
CA PRO A 222 -18.15 -5.23 -1.19
C PRO A 222 -18.17 -3.87 -0.48
N LEU A 223 -18.76 -2.85 -1.10
CA LEU A 223 -18.77 -1.49 -0.55
C LEU A 223 -19.36 -1.42 0.86
N GLU A 224 -20.34 -2.27 1.15
CA GLU A 224 -21.00 -2.37 2.46
C GLU A 224 -20.08 -2.87 3.57
N SER A 225 -19.03 -3.60 3.23
CA SER A 225 -18.03 -4.09 4.20
C SER A 225 -17.01 -3.04 4.62
N GLY A 226 -17.03 -1.85 4.02
CA GLY A 226 -16.12 -0.76 4.35
C GLY A 226 -14.68 -0.98 3.88
N PRO A 227 -14.44 -1.28 2.59
CA PRO A 227 -13.10 -1.45 2.05
C PRO A 227 -12.28 -0.18 2.17
N THR A 228 -10.96 -0.30 2.03
CA THR A 228 -10.05 0.85 1.94
C THR A 228 -10.49 1.74 0.76
N LYS A 229 -10.62 3.02 1.03
CA LYS A 229 -10.88 4.05 0.01
C LYS A 229 -9.59 4.82 -0.24
N LEU A 230 -9.33 5.08 -1.49
CA LEU A 230 -8.15 5.76 -1.99
C LEU A 230 -8.56 7.02 -2.73
#